data_78a33f85f895cabb1bcf9b3a8d1c1203
#
_entry.id   78a33f85f895cabb1bcf9b3a8d1c1203
#
_cell.length_a   1.000
_cell.length_b   1.000
_cell.length_c   1.000
_cell.angle_alpha   90.00
_cell.angle_beta   90.00
_cell.angle_gamma   90.00
#
_symmetry.space_group_name_H-M   'P 1'
#
loop_
_entity.id
_entity.type
_entity.pdbx_description
1 polymer ?
#
loop_
_entity_poly.entity_id
_entity_poly.type
_entity_poly.pdbx_seq_one_letter_code
_entity_poly.pdbx_strand_id
1 'polypeptide(L)'
;MKQSTLLTVTSLLSILLLSLHLTSDFIHNAGELSLRGLFISVLILVVLLYGTLVLAERRSGHVIMLLGALAALGMPVIHLMTARGVAGAIDRPYAFIFVWALLCLGVTGLFSFFLSVQGLLGLKRGQQG
;
A
#
# COMPACT_ATOMS: atom_id res chain seq x y z
N MET A 1 -8.85 -0.63 20.92
CA MET A 1 -7.56 -1.02 20.31
C MET A 1 -6.55 0.11 20.43
N LYS A 2 -5.29 -0.21 20.73
CA LYS A 2 -4.23 0.81 20.72
C LYS A 2 -4.02 1.33 19.29
N GLN A 3 -3.72 2.62 19.13
CA GLN A 3 -3.50 3.25 17.82
C GLN A 3 -2.40 2.52 17.01
N SER A 4 -1.33 2.06 17.68
CA SER A 4 -0.27 1.28 17.05
C SER A 4 -0.78 -0.04 16.45
N THR A 5 -1.68 -0.73 17.14
CA THR A 5 -2.29 -1.98 16.65
C THR A 5 -3.15 -1.72 15.41
N LEU A 6 -3.96 -0.65 15.42
CA LEU A 6 -4.77 -0.26 14.26
C LEU A 6 -3.89 0.08 13.06
N LEU A 7 -2.83 0.85 13.26
CA LEU A 7 -1.88 1.18 12.20
C LEU A 7 -1.22 -0.07 11.63
N THR A 8 -0.75 -0.99 12.49
CA THR A 8 -0.16 -2.24 12.04
C THR A 8 -1.14 -3.07 11.21
N VAL A 9 -2.37 -3.24 11.67
CA VAL A 9 -3.41 -4.01 10.95
C VAL A 9 -3.75 -3.38 9.61
N THR A 10 -3.99 -2.06 9.57
CA THR A 10 -4.31 -1.38 8.30
C THR A 10 -3.15 -1.39 7.33
N SER A 11 -1.91 -1.26 7.82
CA SER A 11 -0.72 -1.34 6.97
C SER A 11 -0.49 -2.76 6.42
N LEU A 12 -0.67 -3.80 7.23
CA LEU A 12 -0.60 -5.19 6.77
C LEU A 12 -1.67 -5.50 5.72
N LEU A 13 -2.89 -5.01 5.92
CA LEU A 13 -3.96 -5.17 4.94
C LEU A 13 -3.64 -4.44 3.63
N SER A 14 -3.09 -3.22 3.70
CA SER A 14 -2.62 -2.49 2.51
C SER A 14 -1.51 -3.24 1.77
N ILE A 15 -0.55 -3.84 2.50
CA ILE A 15 0.55 -4.63 1.92
C ILE A 15 -0.01 -5.88 1.23
N LEU A 16 -0.97 -6.57 1.85
CA LEU A 16 -1.63 -7.73 1.26
C LEU A 16 -2.35 -7.34 -0.04
N LEU A 17 -3.15 -6.28 -0.03
CA LEU A 17 -3.87 -5.80 -1.21
C LEU A 17 -2.90 -5.33 -2.30
N LEU A 18 -1.80 -4.66 -1.94
CA LEU A 18 -0.76 -4.26 -2.88
C LEU A 18 -0.09 -5.49 -3.50
N SER A 19 0.19 -6.54 -2.72
CA SER A 19 0.79 -7.77 -3.25
C SER A 19 -0.16 -8.48 -4.23
N LEU A 20 -1.46 -8.52 -3.94
CA LEU A 20 -2.47 -9.06 -4.84
C LEU A 20 -2.56 -8.25 -6.14
N HIS A 21 -2.53 -6.92 -6.02
CA HIS A 21 -2.55 -6.02 -7.18
C HIS A 21 -1.32 -6.24 -8.07
N LEU A 22 -0.12 -6.24 -7.48
CA LEU A 22 1.12 -6.51 -8.21
C LEU A 22 1.11 -7.89 -8.87
N THR A 23 0.60 -8.92 -8.18
CA THR A 23 0.48 -10.28 -8.75
C THR A 23 -0.47 -10.27 -9.95
N SER A 24 -1.61 -9.56 -9.85
CA SER A 24 -2.54 -9.41 -10.96
C SER A 24 -1.89 -8.75 -12.17
N ASP A 25 -1.14 -7.65 -11.95
CA ASP A 25 -0.41 -6.96 -13.01
C ASP A 25 0.64 -7.87 -13.66
N PHE A 26 1.32 -8.69 -12.85
CA PHE A 26 2.26 -9.70 -13.33
C PHE A 26 1.60 -10.70 -14.27
N ILE A 27 0.47 -11.26 -13.90
CA ILE A 27 -0.23 -12.27 -14.69
C ILE A 27 -0.74 -11.67 -16.01
N HIS A 28 -1.25 -10.43 -15.99
CA HIS A 28 -1.85 -9.82 -17.17
C HIS A 28 -0.85 -9.19 -18.14
N ASN A 29 0.33 -8.81 -17.64
CA ASN A 29 1.40 -8.20 -18.44
C ASN A 29 2.63 -9.13 -18.59
N ALA A 30 2.44 -10.44 -18.53
CA ALA A 30 3.53 -11.43 -18.52
C ALA A 30 4.53 -11.30 -19.68
N GLY A 31 4.14 -10.67 -20.80
CA GLY A 31 5.03 -10.41 -21.94
C GLY A 31 5.94 -9.19 -21.78
N GLU A 32 5.67 -8.28 -20.81
CA GLU A 32 6.43 -7.04 -20.59
C GLU A 32 7.27 -7.07 -19.31
N LEU A 33 7.22 -8.18 -18.56
CA LEU A 33 7.84 -8.29 -17.26
C LEU A 33 9.35 -8.43 -17.32
N SER A 34 10.02 -7.43 -16.76
CA SER A 34 11.45 -7.51 -16.51
C SER A 34 11.73 -8.12 -15.14
N LEU A 35 12.73 -9.00 -15.05
CA LEU A 35 13.26 -9.51 -13.77
C LEU A 35 13.59 -8.37 -12.79
N ARG A 36 14.02 -7.22 -13.33
CA ARG A 36 14.28 -6.00 -12.54
C ARG A 36 13.00 -5.47 -11.86
N GLY A 37 11.89 -5.44 -12.56
CA GLY A 37 10.61 -5.00 -12.01
C GLY A 37 10.12 -5.92 -10.89
N LEU A 38 10.24 -7.24 -11.09
CA LEU A 38 9.93 -8.23 -10.06
C LEU A 38 10.79 -8.02 -8.80
N PHE A 39 12.09 -7.89 -8.96
CA PHE A 39 13.02 -7.69 -7.84
C PHE A 39 12.69 -6.41 -7.05
N ILE A 40 12.42 -5.30 -7.74
CA ILE A 40 12.03 -4.03 -7.11
C ILE A 40 10.73 -4.18 -6.33
N SER A 41 9.72 -4.84 -6.90
CA SER A 41 8.42 -5.06 -6.24
C SER A 41 8.56 -5.89 -4.96
N VAL A 42 9.33 -6.98 -5.02
CA VAL A 42 9.62 -7.82 -3.84
C VAL A 42 10.37 -7.00 -2.78
N LEU A 43 11.37 -6.23 -3.17
CA LEU A 43 12.13 -5.39 -2.24
C LEU A 43 11.24 -4.37 -1.53
N ILE A 44 10.35 -3.71 -2.26
CA ILE A 44 9.37 -2.76 -1.68
C ILE A 44 8.48 -3.47 -0.65
N LEU A 45 7.92 -4.64 -0.99
CA LEU A 45 7.07 -5.39 -0.06
C LEU A 45 7.84 -5.81 1.20
N VAL A 46 9.08 -6.26 1.08
CA VAL A 46 9.94 -6.62 2.22
C VAL A 46 10.20 -5.41 3.11
N VAL A 47 10.53 -4.26 2.55
CA VAL A 47 10.77 -3.02 3.31
C VAL A 47 9.49 -2.58 4.04
N LEU A 48 8.34 -2.64 3.40
CA LEU A 48 7.05 -2.31 4.00
C LEU A 48 6.69 -3.26 5.13
N LEU A 49 6.88 -4.57 4.95
CA LEU A 49 6.67 -5.58 5.99
C LEU A 49 7.60 -5.35 7.19
N TYR A 50 8.89 -5.11 6.93
CA TYR A 50 9.86 -4.84 7.97
C TYR A 50 9.48 -3.56 8.76
N GLY A 51 9.13 -2.48 8.07
CA GLY A 51 8.67 -1.24 8.69
C GLY A 51 7.43 -1.44 9.57
N THR A 52 6.49 -2.26 9.09
CA THR A 52 5.23 -2.50 9.77
C THR A 52 5.36 -3.45 10.97
N LEU A 53 6.17 -4.51 10.87
CA LEU A 53 6.26 -5.55 11.91
C LEU A 53 7.38 -5.30 12.91
N VAL A 54 8.54 -4.83 12.45
CA VAL A 54 9.74 -4.69 13.29
C VAL A 54 9.90 -3.28 13.83
N LEU A 55 9.54 -2.28 13.04
CA LEU A 55 9.72 -0.87 13.39
C LEU A 55 8.40 -0.16 13.78
N ALA A 56 7.33 -0.90 14.05
CA ALA A 56 5.97 -0.38 14.26
C ALA A 56 5.88 0.78 15.27
N GLU A 57 6.67 0.73 16.36
CA GLU A 57 6.66 1.74 17.43
C GLU A 57 7.76 2.80 17.26
N ARG A 58 8.61 2.67 16.23
CA ARG A 58 9.70 3.59 15.97
C ARG A 58 9.29 4.65 14.94
N ARG A 59 9.91 5.82 15.02
CA ARG A 59 9.70 6.90 14.05
C ARG A 59 9.96 6.44 12.61
N SER A 60 11.01 5.65 12.40
CA SER A 60 11.33 5.07 11.09
C SER A 60 10.22 4.17 10.54
N GLY A 61 9.58 3.36 11.42
CA GLY A 61 8.44 2.52 11.04
C GLY A 61 7.25 3.36 10.57
N HIS A 62 6.90 4.41 11.33
CA HIS A 62 5.82 5.32 10.91
C HIS A 62 6.11 6.02 9.58
N VAL A 63 7.37 6.38 9.30
CA VAL A 63 7.76 6.96 8.01
C VAL A 63 7.61 5.92 6.89
N ILE A 64 8.08 4.69 7.09
CA ILE A 64 7.93 3.61 6.09
C ILE A 64 6.45 3.31 5.83
N MET A 65 5.63 3.21 6.89
CA MET A 65 4.19 2.99 6.76
C MET A 65 3.49 4.16 6.06
N LEU A 66 3.93 5.40 6.29
CA LEU A 66 3.43 6.58 5.59
C LEU A 66 3.74 6.53 4.09
N LEU A 67 4.96 6.17 3.71
CA LEU A 67 5.35 6.00 2.31
C LEU A 67 4.56 4.88 1.64
N GLY A 68 4.36 3.75 2.34
CA GLY A 68 3.51 2.67 1.88
C GLY A 68 2.05 3.08 1.69
N ALA A 69 1.52 3.88 2.61
CA ALA A 69 0.17 4.44 2.52
C ALA A 69 0.01 5.40 1.33
N LEU A 70 1.01 6.24 1.06
CA LEU A 70 1.03 7.11 -0.13
C LEU A 70 1.07 6.29 -1.42
N ALA A 71 1.86 5.23 -1.48
CA ALA A 71 1.88 4.32 -2.61
C ALA A 71 0.52 3.64 -2.81
N ALA A 72 -0.10 3.16 -1.73
CA ALA A 72 -1.43 2.54 -1.76
C ALA A 72 -2.52 3.50 -2.24
N LEU A 73 -2.46 4.79 -1.85
CA LEU A 73 -3.36 5.84 -2.34
C LEU A 73 -3.09 6.23 -3.79
N GLY A 74 -1.83 6.22 -4.20
CA GLY A 74 -1.41 6.58 -5.55
C GLY A 74 -1.88 5.58 -6.60
N MET A 75 -1.96 4.28 -6.26
CA MET A 75 -2.37 3.23 -7.20
C MET A 75 -3.77 3.45 -7.81
N PRO A 76 -4.86 3.65 -7.02
CA PRO A 76 -6.17 3.96 -7.59
C PRO A 76 -6.16 5.21 -8.45
N VAL A 77 -5.44 6.26 -8.02
CA VAL A 77 -5.36 7.54 -8.76
C VAL A 77 -4.71 7.34 -10.12
N ILE A 78 -3.56 6.64 -10.18
CA ILE A 78 -2.86 6.36 -11.43
C ILE A 78 -3.76 5.56 -12.38
N HIS A 79 -4.45 4.53 -11.88
CA HIS A 79 -5.34 3.70 -12.68
C HIS A 79 -6.60 4.44 -13.16
N LEU A 80 -7.13 5.38 -12.36
CA LEU A 80 -8.25 6.22 -12.78
C LEU A 80 -7.84 7.27 -13.85
N MET A 81 -6.61 7.77 -13.77
CA MET A 81 -6.10 8.78 -14.70
C MET A 81 -5.61 8.21 -16.04
N THR A 82 -5.30 6.93 -16.11
CA THR A 82 -4.89 6.31 -17.38
C THR A 82 -6.10 5.89 -18.19
N ALA A 83 -6.14 6.27 -19.48
CA ALA A 83 -7.25 5.92 -20.39
C ALA A 83 -7.49 4.41 -20.55
N ARG A 84 -6.53 3.58 -20.17
CA ARG A 84 -6.62 2.11 -20.12
C ARG A 84 -7.06 1.57 -18.74
N GLY A 85 -7.20 2.43 -17.72
CA GLY A 85 -7.41 2.02 -16.34
C GLY A 85 -8.73 1.28 -16.12
N VAL A 86 -9.73 1.96 -15.58
CA VAL A 86 -11.02 1.34 -15.23
C VAL A 86 -11.80 0.90 -16.46
N ALA A 87 -11.83 1.72 -17.55
CA ALA A 87 -12.55 1.39 -18.77
C ALA A 87 -11.99 0.14 -19.46
N GLY A 88 -10.68 0.00 -19.56
CA GLY A 88 -10.05 -1.21 -20.12
C GLY A 88 -10.06 -2.42 -19.20
N ALA A 89 -10.34 -2.23 -17.91
CA ALA A 89 -10.51 -3.34 -16.97
C ALA A 89 -11.92 -3.93 -17.02
N ILE A 90 -12.96 -3.12 -17.32
CA ILE A 90 -14.36 -3.54 -17.28
C ILE A 90 -14.68 -4.66 -18.29
N ASP A 91 -13.97 -4.70 -19.40
CA ASP A 91 -14.16 -5.71 -20.46
C ASP A 91 -13.44 -7.05 -20.15
N ARG A 92 -12.77 -7.18 -19.02
CA ARG A 92 -12.01 -8.38 -18.65
C ARG A 92 -12.78 -9.24 -17.63
N PRO A 93 -12.68 -10.58 -17.70
CA PRO A 93 -13.41 -11.49 -16.81
C PRO A 93 -13.12 -11.31 -15.31
N TYR A 94 -12.01 -10.64 -14.96
CA TYR A 94 -11.62 -10.38 -13.56
C TYR A 94 -11.67 -8.89 -13.17
N ALA A 95 -12.32 -8.06 -13.99
CA ALA A 95 -12.44 -6.62 -13.78
C ALA A 95 -12.98 -6.25 -12.40
N PHE A 96 -13.99 -6.98 -11.93
CA PHE A 96 -14.61 -6.73 -10.63
C PHE A 96 -13.61 -6.88 -9.49
N ILE A 97 -12.82 -7.96 -9.48
CA ILE A 97 -11.82 -8.21 -8.43
C ILE A 97 -10.74 -7.13 -8.46
N PHE A 98 -10.30 -6.74 -9.66
CA PHE A 98 -9.28 -5.72 -9.83
C PHE A 98 -9.75 -4.35 -9.31
N VAL A 99 -10.94 -3.89 -9.71
CA VAL A 99 -11.50 -2.61 -9.26
C VAL A 99 -11.75 -2.63 -7.75
N TRP A 100 -12.27 -3.75 -7.23
CA TRP A 100 -12.50 -3.91 -5.80
C TRP A 100 -11.21 -3.87 -4.99
N ALA A 101 -10.17 -4.55 -5.44
CA ALA A 101 -8.85 -4.52 -4.81
C ALA A 101 -8.25 -3.10 -4.78
N LEU A 102 -8.39 -2.34 -5.88
CA LEU A 102 -7.95 -0.94 -5.95
C LEU A 102 -8.71 -0.04 -4.95
N LEU A 103 -10.04 -0.19 -4.87
CA LEU A 103 -10.86 0.56 -3.91
C LEU A 103 -10.47 0.24 -2.47
N CYS A 104 -10.35 -1.05 -2.13
CA CYS A 104 -9.92 -1.48 -0.82
C CYS A 104 -8.51 -0.98 -0.47
N LEU A 105 -7.59 -1.00 -1.44
CA LEU A 105 -6.24 -0.48 -1.28
C LEU A 105 -6.24 1.03 -1.01
N GLY A 106 -7.07 1.79 -1.72
CA GLY A 106 -7.25 3.22 -1.48
C GLY A 106 -7.79 3.52 -0.08
N VAL A 107 -8.83 2.80 0.34
CA VAL A 107 -9.44 2.98 1.67
C VAL A 107 -8.43 2.62 2.79
N THR A 108 -7.79 1.45 2.72
CA THR A 108 -6.80 1.04 3.73
C THR A 108 -5.58 1.95 3.74
N GLY A 109 -5.14 2.41 2.57
CA GLY A 109 -4.08 3.41 2.42
C GLY A 109 -4.43 4.73 3.10
N LEU A 110 -5.68 5.21 2.96
CA LEU A 110 -6.15 6.43 3.60
C LEU A 110 -6.10 6.31 5.14
N PHE A 111 -6.61 5.20 5.69
CA PHE A 111 -6.52 4.94 7.12
C PHE A 111 -5.07 4.87 7.61
N SER A 112 -4.22 4.12 6.92
CA SER A 112 -2.80 4.00 7.25
C SER A 112 -2.08 5.35 7.19
N PHE A 113 -2.43 6.20 6.23
CA PHE A 113 -1.90 7.56 6.12
C PHE A 113 -2.21 8.40 7.35
N PHE A 114 -3.49 8.52 7.73
CA PHE A 114 -3.88 9.31 8.90
C PHE A 114 -3.28 8.78 10.19
N LEU A 115 -3.28 7.46 10.40
CA LEU A 115 -2.72 6.85 11.60
C LEU A 115 -1.19 7.02 11.67
N SER A 116 -0.48 6.95 10.54
CA SER A 116 0.97 7.20 10.49
C SER A 116 1.31 8.64 10.82
N VAL A 117 0.56 9.61 10.28
CA VAL A 117 0.73 11.03 10.58
C VAL A 117 0.46 11.30 12.06
N GLN A 118 -0.62 10.77 12.62
CA GLN A 118 -0.93 10.91 14.04
C GLN A 118 0.16 10.30 14.93
N GLY A 119 0.67 9.12 14.56
CA GLY A 119 1.77 8.47 15.27
C GLY A 119 3.06 9.30 15.27
N LEU A 120 3.42 9.89 14.12
CA LEU A 120 4.59 10.77 14.01
C LEU A 120 4.44 12.05 14.83
N LEU A 121 3.26 12.65 14.86
CA LEU A 121 2.96 13.85 15.66
C LEU A 121 2.98 13.52 17.17
N GLY A 122 2.47 12.36 17.57
CA GLY A 122 2.50 11.88 18.95
C GLY A 122 3.92 11.68 19.48
N LEU A 123 4.80 11.05 18.67
CA LEU A 123 6.20 10.86 19.00
C LEU A 123 6.97 12.20 19.13
N LYS A 124 6.63 13.20 18.29
CA LYS A 124 7.23 14.54 18.37
C LYS A 124 6.84 15.26 19.66
N ARG A 125 5.60 15.13 20.12
CA ARG A 125 5.12 15.74 21.36
C ARG A 125 5.73 15.10 22.61
N GLY A 126 5.89 13.77 22.61
CA GLY A 126 6.52 13.04 23.71
C GLY A 126 8.02 13.31 23.89
N GLN A 127 8.70 13.88 22.89
CA GLN A 127 10.12 14.29 22.99
C GLN A 127 10.30 15.73 23.51
N GLN A 128 9.24 16.51 23.62
CA GLN A 128 9.25 17.91 24.08
C GLN A 128 8.86 18.08 25.56
N GLY A 129 8.47 17.00 26.22
CA GLY A 129 8.18 16.94 27.65
C GLY A 129 9.22 16.14 28.42
#